data_8408c482954cf8ef12b95303c4684022
#
_entry.id   8408c482954cf8ef12b95303c4684022
#
_cell.length_a   1.000
_cell.length_b   1.000
_cell.length_c   1.000
_cell.angle_alpha   90.00
_cell.angle_beta   90.00
_cell.angle_gamma   90.00
#
_symmetry.space_group_name_H-M   'P 1'
#
loop_
_entity.id
_entity.type
_entity.pdbx_description
1 polymer ?
#
loop_
_entity_poly.entity_id
_entity_poly.type
_entity_poly.pdbx_seq_one_letter_code
_entity_poly.pdbx_strand_id
1 'polypeptide(L)'
;MRNFSLELNQLKVFMEVAKDCNMTRAAQKLGLTQPAISTVIKKIENGLGIELFDRASRPMRLTAAGHVLFKRGNGAIELIETILADMYRTANGKNPD
;
A
#
# COMPACT_ATOMS: atom_id res chain seq x y z
N MET A 1 19.42 1.92 8.30
CA MET A 1 18.11 1.54 7.75
C MET A 1 17.92 0.04 7.89
N ARG A 2 16.70 -0.40 8.15
CA ARG A 2 16.42 -1.82 8.31
C ARG A 2 16.46 -2.54 6.96
N ASN A 3 16.66 -3.86 7.01
CA ASN A 3 16.69 -4.70 5.81
C ASN A 3 15.29 -5.04 5.30
N PHE A 4 14.38 -4.12 5.43
CA PHE A 4 13.01 -4.31 4.95
C PHE A 4 12.79 -3.52 3.68
N SER A 5 12.19 -4.17 2.69
CA SER A 5 11.79 -3.51 1.45
C SER A 5 10.26 -3.49 1.39
N LEU A 6 9.71 -2.30 1.22
CA LEU A 6 8.27 -2.15 1.02
C LEU A 6 7.96 -2.50 -0.44
N GLU A 7 7.18 -3.56 -0.63
CA GLU A 7 6.82 -4.01 -1.97
C GLU A 7 5.58 -3.29 -2.49
N LEU A 8 5.49 -3.16 -3.81
CA LEU A 8 4.37 -2.47 -4.43
C LEU A 8 3.02 -3.08 -4.04
N ASN A 9 2.92 -4.42 -4.03
CA ASN A 9 1.66 -5.06 -3.65
C ASN A 9 1.30 -4.78 -2.21
N GLN A 10 2.28 -4.74 -1.31
CA GLN A 10 2.05 -4.38 0.08
C GLN A 10 1.53 -2.96 0.20
N LEU A 11 2.13 -2.04 -0.56
CA LEU A 11 1.70 -0.64 -0.56
C LEU A 11 0.26 -0.52 -1.06
N LYS A 12 -0.09 -1.25 -2.12
CA LYS A 12 -1.46 -1.24 -2.63
C LYS A 12 -2.47 -1.75 -1.61
N VAL A 13 -2.12 -2.82 -0.89
CA VAL A 13 -2.96 -3.34 0.18
C VAL A 13 -3.13 -2.30 1.28
N PHE A 14 -2.03 -1.69 1.71
CA PHE A 14 -2.09 -0.64 2.73
C PHE A 14 -3.00 0.50 2.30
N MET A 15 -2.85 0.98 1.06
CA MET A 15 -3.64 2.10 0.55
C MET A 15 -5.13 1.77 0.58
N GLU A 16 -5.50 0.54 0.23
CA GLU A 16 -6.89 0.13 0.24
C GLU A 16 -7.47 0.11 1.65
N VAL A 17 -6.70 -0.42 2.62
CA VAL A 17 -7.13 -0.42 4.03
C VAL A 17 -7.27 1.01 4.54
N ALA A 18 -6.32 1.87 4.20
CA ALA A 18 -6.26 3.23 4.73
C ALA A 18 -7.42 4.10 4.26
N LYS A 19 -8.00 3.81 3.10
CA LYS A 19 -9.13 4.60 2.58
C LYS A 19 -10.28 4.70 3.57
N ASP A 20 -10.62 3.58 4.19
CA ASP A 20 -11.76 3.49 5.11
C ASP A 20 -11.34 3.07 6.52
N CYS A 21 -10.06 2.83 6.74
CA CYS A 21 -9.54 2.22 7.96
C CYS A 21 -10.32 0.96 8.31
N ASN A 22 -10.56 0.10 7.31
CA ASN A 22 -11.41 -1.08 7.46
C ASN A 22 -10.81 -2.24 6.67
N MET A 23 -10.28 -3.22 7.41
CA MET A 23 -9.63 -4.38 6.79
C MET A 23 -10.61 -5.30 6.10
N THR A 24 -11.82 -5.44 6.64
CA THR A 24 -12.84 -6.29 6.03
C THR A 24 -13.27 -5.75 4.67
N ARG A 25 -13.50 -4.44 4.60
CA ARG A 25 -13.89 -3.81 3.34
C ARG A 25 -12.78 -3.88 2.30
N ALA A 26 -11.54 -3.64 2.73
CA ALA A 26 -10.39 -3.76 1.84
C ALA A 26 -10.27 -5.19 1.29
N ALA A 27 -10.46 -6.19 2.14
CA ALA A 27 -10.42 -7.58 1.72
C ALA A 27 -11.46 -7.87 0.64
N GLN A 28 -12.68 -7.37 0.82
CA GLN A 28 -13.75 -7.54 -0.16
C GLN A 28 -13.37 -6.93 -1.51
N LYS A 29 -12.82 -5.72 -1.48
CA LYS A 29 -12.44 -5.01 -2.71
C LYS A 29 -11.30 -5.71 -3.44
N LEU A 30 -10.37 -6.31 -2.68
CA LEU A 30 -9.18 -6.93 -3.28
C LEU A 30 -9.38 -8.42 -3.57
N GLY A 31 -10.53 -8.98 -3.22
CA GLY A 31 -10.77 -10.41 -3.41
C GLY A 31 -9.92 -11.29 -2.50
N LEU A 32 -9.59 -10.79 -1.31
CA LEU A 32 -8.77 -11.49 -0.33
C LEU A 32 -9.58 -11.70 0.95
N THR A 33 -9.03 -12.53 1.85
CA THR A 33 -9.64 -12.69 3.18
C THR A 33 -9.12 -11.60 4.12
N GLN A 34 -9.89 -11.31 5.17
CA GLN A 34 -9.48 -10.33 6.15
C GLN A 34 -8.17 -10.75 6.87
N PRO A 35 -7.98 -12.04 7.26
CA PRO A 35 -6.70 -12.45 7.82
C PRO A 35 -5.51 -12.24 6.88
N ALA A 36 -5.69 -12.43 5.57
CA ALA A 36 -4.63 -12.18 4.60
C ALA A 36 -4.24 -10.70 4.59
N ILE A 37 -5.22 -9.80 4.61
CA ILE A 37 -4.98 -8.35 4.69
C ILE A 37 -4.23 -8.01 5.97
N SER A 38 -4.72 -8.53 7.10
CA SER A 38 -4.10 -8.27 8.40
C SER A 38 -2.64 -8.73 8.43
N THR A 39 -2.35 -9.89 7.82
CA THR A 39 -0.99 -10.42 7.74
C THR A 39 -0.08 -9.48 6.95
N VAL A 40 -0.55 -8.96 5.82
CA VAL A 40 0.24 -8.02 5.01
C VAL A 40 0.56 -6.76 5.81
N ILE A 41 -0.44 -6.18 6.46
CA ILE A 41 -0.24 -4.96 7.24
C ILE A 41 0.76 -5.19 8.38
N LYS A 42 0.62 -6.29 9.12
CA LYS A 42 1.55 -6.62 10.20
C LYS A 42 2.96 -6.85 9.68
N LYS A 43 3.10 -7.45 8.51
CA LYS A 43 4.42 -7.69 7.91
C LYS A 43 5.11 -6.37 7.61
N ILE A 44 4.37 -5.39 7.08
CA ILE A 44 4.92 -4.07 6.84
C ILE A 44 5.34 -3.42 8.16
N GLU A 45 4.44 -3.41 9.13
CA GLU A 45 4.70 -2.78 10.43
C GLU A 45 5.89 -3.42 11.13
N ASN A 46 5.96 -4.74 11.13
CA ASN A 46 7.07 -5.47 11.77
C ASN A 46 8.39 -5.21 11.05
N GLY A 47 8.35 -5.18 9.71
CA GLY A 47 9.56 -4.94 8.93
C GLY A 47 10.12 -3.54 9.15
N LEU A 48 9.25 -2.55 9.26
CA LEU A 48 9.65 -1.15 9.49
C LEU A 48 9.91 -0.84 10.95
N GLY A 49 9.34 -1.64 11.87
CA GLY A 49 9.36 -1.30 13.29
C GLY A 49 8.50 -0.09 13.61
N ILE A 50 7.44 0.14 12.82
CA ILE A 50 6.56 1.31 12.93
C ILE A 50 5.12 0.84 12.80
N GLU A 51 4.25 1.30 13.71
CA GLU A 51 2.82 1.03 13.56
C GLU A 51 2.20 2.02 12.59
N LEU A 52 1.40 1.51 11.67
CA LEU A 52 0.71 2.33 10.68
C LEU A 52 -0.74 2.57 11.06
N PHE A 53 -1.32 1.67 11.86
CA PHE A 53 -2.70 1.78 12.34
C PHE A 53 -2.73 1.71 13.86
N ASP A 54 -3.58 2.54 14.46
CA ASP A 54 -3.87 2.51 15.87
C ASP A 54 -5.09 1.63 16.09
N ARG A 55 -4.84 0.39 16.51
CA ARG A 55 -5.91 -0.60 16.71
C ARG A 55 -6.62 -0.45 18.03
N ALA A 56 -6.04 0.33 18.96
CA ALA A 56 -6.70 0.64 20.24
C ALA A 56 -7.84 1.62 20.03
N SER A 57 -7.79 2.44 18.99
CA SER A 57 -8.91 3.33 18.64
C SER A 57 -10.10 2.54 18.15
N ARG A 58 -11.29 3.03 18.47
CA ARG A 58 -12.56 2.49 18.00
C ARG A 58 -13.40 3.62 17.38
N PRO A 59 -13.51 3.70 16.05
CA PRO A 59 -12.92 2.78 15.05
C PRO A 59 -11.40 2.94 14.89
N MET A 60 -10.78 1.93 14.31
CA MET A 60 -9.36 1.96 13.99
C MET A 60 -9.01 3.15 13.11
N ARG A 61 -7.83 3.72 13.31
CA ARG A 61 -7.41 4.86 12.48
C ARG A 61 -5.90 4.82 12.25
N LEU A 62 -5.46 5.66 11.30
CA LEU A 62 -4.04 5.76 10.98
C LEU A 62 -3.26 6.41 12.11
N THR A 63 -2.03 5.93 12.32
CA THR A 63 -1.05 6.66 13.14
C THR A 63 -0.50 7.83 12.33
N ALA A 64 0.32 8.68 12.96
CA ALA A 64 1.00 9.75 12.23
C ALA A 64 1.84 9.19 11.07
N ALA A 65 2.56 8.09 11.32
CA ALA A 65 3.35 7.44 10.27
C ALA A 65 2.44 6.88 9.17
N GLY A 66 1.30 6.30 9.55
CA GLY A 66 0.32 5.81 8.58
C GLY A 66 -0.22 6.91 7.69
N HIS A 67 -0.44 8.10 8.25
CA HIS A 67 -0.87 9.27 7.46
C HIS A 67 0.18 9.66 6.43
N VAL A 68 1.45 9.63 6.80
CA VAL A 68 2.54 9.94 5.86
C VAL A 68 2.52 8.96 4.69
N LEU A 69 2.42 7.68 4.99
CA LEU A 69 2.42 6.66 3.93
C LEU A 69 1.17 6.80 3.05
N PHE A 70 0.02 7.05 3.65
CA PHE A 70 -1.22 7.23 2.89
C PHE A 70 -1.15 8.45 1.98
N LYS A 71 -0.65 9.57 2.51
CA LYS A 71 -0.56 10.81 1.75
C LYS A 71 0.36 10.69 0.54
N ARG A 72 1.47 9.95 0.69
CA ARG A 72 2.49 9.88 -0.37
C ARG A 72 2.42 8.62 -1.21
N GLY A 73 1.73 7.59 -0.73
CA GLY A 73 1.72 6.29 -1.38
C GLY A 73 1.14 6.29 -2.78
N ASN A 74 0.07 7.06 -3.02
CA ASN A 74 -0.52 7.15 -4.35
C ASN A 74 0.47 7.67 -5.39
N GLY A 75 1.26 8.68 -5.02
CA GLY A 75 2.27 9.22 -5.94
C GLY A 75 3.30 8.17 -6.32
N ALA A 76 3.72 7.35 -5.37
CA ALA A 76 4.67 6.28 -5.65
C ALA A 76 4.08 5.23 -6.58
N ILE A 77 2.84 4.83 -6.35
CA ILE A 77 2.16 3.86 -7.20
C ILE A 77 1.99 4.41 -8.62
N GLU A 78 1.53 5.65 -8.74
CA GLU A 78 1.33 6.29 -10.04
C GLU A 78 2.63 6.40 -10.82
N LEU A 79 3.72 6.74 -10.14
CA LEU A 79 5.03 6.84 -10.79
C LEU A 79 5.44 5.49 -11.38
N ILE A 80 5.30 4.42 -10.61
CA ILE A 80 5.63 3.08 -11.09
C ILE A 80 4.74 2.70 -12.28
N GLU A 81 3.45 2.97 -12.20
CA GLU A 81 2.52 2.65 -13.28
C GLU A 81 2.84 3.44 -14.54
N THR A 82 3.23 4.70 -14.40
CA THR A 82 3.65 5.53 -15.54
C THR A 82 4.91 4.97 -16.19
N ILE A 83 5.88 4.54 -15.37
CA ILE A 83 7.11 3.94 -15.88
C ILE A 83 6.79 2.69 -16.69
N LEU A 84 5.94 1.81 -16.17
CA LEU A 84 5.54 0.60 -16.87
C LEU A 84 4.84 0.90 -18.19
N ALA A 85 3.94 1.87 -18.18
CA ALA A 85 3.23 2.28 -19.39
C ALA A 85 4.21 2.79 -20.46
N ASP A 86 5.19 3.59 -20.06
CA ASP A 86 6.20 4.11 -20.97
C ASP A 86 7.07 2.98 -21.52
N MET A 87 7.42 2.01 -20.68
CA MET A 87 8.21 0.86 -21.12
C MET A 87 7.46 0.03 -22.15
N TYR A 88 6.18 -0.24 -21.91
CA TYR A 88 5.38 -1.02 -22.85
C TYR A 88 5.21 -0.29 -24.17
N ARG A 89 4.99 1.01 -24.14
CA ARG A 89 4.89 1.80 -25.36
C ARG A 89 6.18 1.73 -26.19
N THR A 90 7.30 1.89 -25.52
CA THR A 90 8.61 1.85 -26.17
C THR A 90 8.89 0.47 -26.75
N ALA A 91 8.61 -0.59 -25.96
CA ALA A 91 8.82 -1.97 -26.41
C ALA A 91 7.98 -2.33 -27.63
N ASN A 92 6.81 -1.72 -27.76
CA ASN A 92 5.90 -1.97 -28.89
C ASN A 92 6.20 -1.07 -30.09
N GLY A 93 7.35 -0.41 -30.13
CA GLY A 93 7.74 0.45 -31.22
C GLY A 93 7.09 1.81 -31.23
N LYS A 94 6.40 2.18 -30.18
CA LYS A 94 5.80 3.51 -30.03
C LYS A 94 6.69 4.40 -29.20
N ASN A 95 7.05 5.54 -29.75
CA ASN A 95 7.91 6.47 -29.06
C ASN A 95 7.13 7.24 -28.02
N PRO A 96 7.61 7.34 -26.78
CA PRO A 96 6.92 8.12 -25.75
C PRO A 96 6.96 9.63 -26.01
N ASP A 97 7.83 10.10 -26.86
CA ASP A 97 7.93 11.54 -27.20
C ASP A 97 6.80 12.00 -28.09
#